data_2a0e703397c665dc5e6564861738bb3f
#
_entry.id   2a0e703397c665dc5e6564861738bb3f
#
_cell.length_a   1.000
_cell.length_b   1.000
_cell.length_c   1.000
_cell.angle_alpha   90.00
_cell.angle_beta   90.00
_cell.angle_gamma   90.00
#
_symmetry.space_group_name_H-M   'P 1'
#
loop_
_entity.id
_entity.type
_entity.pdbx_description
1 polymer ?
#
loop_
_entity_poly.entity_id
_entity_poly.type
_entity_poly.pdbx_seq_one_letter_code
_entity_poly.pdbx_strand_id
1 'polypeptide(L)'
;MQFTFSNDLGTLFTIILAIGFIINLVLAFIIIFLERNRHTASSTWAWLFVLFVLPLIGFILYLFFGRTVSARKLNKNNGNVLTDFDGLLKQQIESFDKGNYGTDNKQVQKHHDLVRMLLMDQDGFLTDNNKIDHFIDGNNLYDQVLQDIKNAKEYIHLEYYTFALDGLGQRILKALEEKLKQGLEVKILYDDVGSKKVKMANFDHFKSLGGEVEAFFASKLPLLNFRMNNRNHRKIIVIDGQLGYVGGFNIGDEYLGLGKLGYWRDTHLRIQGDAVDALQLRFILDWNSQAHRPQFEYDEKYFPKKNKSFGNAPIQIAASGPASDWHQIEYGYTKMIMSAKKSVYLQSPYFIPDNSYINAIKIAAKSGVDVHLMIPCKPDHPLVYWATFSNASDLLSSGVKIYTYENGFIHSKMCLIDDEIVSVGTANMDFRSFELNFEVNAFVYDENLAKDLRAAYEHDITKSKQLTEESYANRPLTVKFKESLAKLVSPIL
;
A
#
# COMPACT_ATOMS: atom_id res chain seq x y z
N MET A 1 37.40 -51.81 14.86
CA MET A 1 37.03 -50.89 13.77
C MET A 1 35.73 -50.12 14.08
N GLN A 2 35.68 -49.51 15.28
CA GLN A 2 34.41 -48.79 15.74
C GLN A 2 34.68 -47.39 16.30
N PHE A 3 35.88 -46.82 16.09
CA PHE A 3 36.20 -45.49 16.70
C PHE A 3 36.35 -44.34 15.71
N THR A 4 36.26 -44.57 14.39
CA THR A 4 36.48 -43.53 13.40
C THR A 4 35.22 -42.73 13.05
N PHE A 5 34.01 -43.31 13.10
CA PHE A 5 32.78 -42.66 12.71
C PHE A 5 32.31 -41.55 13.66
N SER A 6 32.56 -41.59 14.95
CA SER A 6 32.10 -40.53 15.89
C SER A 6 32.99 -39.26 15.82
N ASN A 7 34.28 -39.41 15.53
CA ASN A 7 35.20 -38.27 15.35
C ASN A 7 34.93 -37.52 14.05
N ASP A 8 34.59 -38.20 12.96
CA ASP A 8 34.25 -37.58 11.69
C ASP A 8 32.97 -36.75 11.73
N LEU A 9 31.92 -37.22 12.44
CA LEU A 9 30.68 -36.46 12.63
C LEU A 9 30.89 -35.19 13.49
N GLY A 10 31.68 -35.29 14.56
CA GLY A 10 32.03 -34.13 15.42
C GLY A 10 32.85 -33.09 14.65
N THR A 11 33.82 -33.56 13.87
CA THR A 11 34.63 -32.67 13.03
C THR A 11 33.78 -32.00 11.93
N LEU A 12 32.91 -32.75 11.26
CA LEU A 12 31.98 -32.21 10.25
C LEU A 12 31.04 -31.15 10.85
N PHE A 13 30.44 -31.41 12.04
CA PHE A 13 29.62 -30.47 12.74
C PHE A 13 30.36 -29.17 13.10
N THR A 14 31.61 -29.28 13.60
CA THR A 14 32.42 -28.12 13.92
C THR A 14 32.76 -27.28 12.67
N ILE A 15 33.07 -27.93 11.55
CA ILE A 15 33.30 -27.25 10.27
C ILE A 15 32.05 -26.50 9.80
N ILE A 16 30.87 -27.12 9.87
CA ILE A 16 29.59 -26.48 9.49
C ILE A 16 29.34 -25.26 10.35
N LEU A 17 29.55 -25.33 11.67
CA LEU A 17 29.41 -24.19 12.57
C LEU A 17 30.40 -23.08 12.27
N ALA A 18 31.67 -23.42 12.00
CA ALA A 18 32.69 -22.44 11.63
C ALA A 18 32.35 -21.71 10.32
N ILE A 19 31.91 -22.43 9.30
CA ILE A 19 31.41 -21.85 8.05
C ILE A 19 30.23 -20.94 8.29
N GLY A 20 29.22 -21.40 9.07
CA GLY A 20 28.07 -20.60 9.44
C GLY A 20 28.45 -19.30 10.16
N PHE A 21 29.41 -19.36 11.07
CA PHE A 21 29.92 -18.19 11.77
C PHE A 21 30.61 -17.19 10.83
N ILE A 22 31.43 -17.67 9.90
CA ILE A 22 32.12 -16.83 8.89
C ILE A 22 31.07 -16.14 7.99
N ILE A 23 30.06 -16.89 7.53
CA ILE A 23 28.94 -16.34 6.74
C ILE A 23 28.23 -15.23 7.51
N ASN A 24 27.94 -15.44 8.80
CA ASN A 24 27.28 -14.45 9.63
C ASN A 24 28.15 -13.19 9.86
N LEU A 25 29.46 -13.32 9.99
CA LEU A 25 30.37 -12.17 10.07
C LEU A 25 30.35 -11.34 8.77
N VAL A 26 30.37 -12.00 7.61
CA VAL A 26 30.26 -11.32 6.32
C VAL A 26 28.92 -10.62 6.19
N LEU A 27 27.82 -11.24 6.61
CA LEU A 27 26.50 -10.61 6.61
C LEU A 27 26.42 -9.43 7.58
N ALA A 28 26.95 -9.56 8.79
CA ALA A 28 27.02 -8.45 9.74
C ALA A 28 27.77 -7.26 9.14
N PHE A 29 28.86 -7.50 8.46
CA PHE A 29 29.58 -6.46 7.72
C PHE A 29 28.72 -5.83 6.61
N ILE A 30 28.02 -6.64 5.80
CA ILE A 30 27.11 -6.16 4.76
C ILE A 30 26.02 -5.27 5.37
N ILE A 31 25.35 -5.71 6.42
CA ILE A 31 24.28 -4.96 7.10
C ILE A 31 24.81 -3.63 7.63
N ILE A 32 25.96 -3.63 8.31
CA ILE A 32 26.51 -2.43 8.96
C ILE A 32 27.02 -1.41 7.93
N PHE A 33 27.71 -1.86 6.88
CA PHE A 33 28.45 -0.96 5.98
C PHE A 33 27.79 -0.73 4.63
N LEU A 34 27.19 -1.75 4.03
CA LEU A 34 26.61 -1.62 2.68
C LEU A 34 25.12 -1.28 2.69
N GLU A 35 24.37 -1.73 3.70
CA GLU A 35 22.93 -1.46 3.84
C GLU A 35 22.60 -0.45 4.94
N ARG A 36 23.61 0.26 5.47
CA ARG A 36 23.46 1.21 6.59
C ARG A 36 22.36 2.28 6.41
N ASN A 37 22.11 2.69 5.19
CA ASN A 37 21.10 3.70 4.86
C ASN A 37 19.69 3.11 4.66
N ARG A 38 19.54 1.77 4.77
CA ARG A 38 18.32 1.04 4.49
C ARG A 38 17.74 0.35 5.72
N HIS A 39 18.48 0.38 6.83
CA HIS A 39 18.05 -0.16 8.11
C HIS A 39 18.13 0.92 9.18
N THR A 40 17.10 1.00 10.02
CA THR A 40 17.18 1.77 11.25
C THR A 40 18.20 1.13 12.20
N ALA A 41 18.73 1.89 13.14
CA ALA A 41 19.66 1.35 14.15
C ALA A 41 19.02 0.15 14.90
N SER A 42 17.73 0.23 15.22
CA SER A 42 16.99 -0.85 15.90
C SER A 42 16.90 -2.11 15.05
N SER A 43 16.60 -1.97 13.78
CA SER A 43 16.55 -3.10 12.82
C SER A 43 17.93 -3.72 12.63
N THR A 44 18.99 -2.90 12.51
CA THR A 44 20.38 -3.37 12.44
C THR A 44 20.74 -4.21 13.66
N TRP A 45 20.47 -3.72 14.87
CA TRP A 45 20.75 -4.47 16.09
C TRP A 45 19.94 -5.76 16.19
N ALA A 46 18.66 -5.74 15.78
CA ALA A 46 17.83 -6.94 15.77
C ALA A 46 18.42 -8.02 14.84
N TRP A 47 18.84 -7.65 13.63
CA TRP A 47 19.47 -8.60 12.71
C TRP A 47 20.81 -9.12 13.20
N LEU A 48 21.67 -8.26 13.78
CA LEU A 48 22.93 -8.70 14.37
C LEU A 48 22.68 -9.69 15.52
N PHE A 49 21.68 -9.45 16.35
CA PHE A 49 21.30 -10.37 17.43
C PHE A 49 20.80 -11.72 16.88
N VAL A 50 19.92 -11.72 15.87
CA VAL A 50 19.42 -12.95 15.22
C VAL A 50 20.57 -13.75 14.61
N LEU A 51 21.50 -13.10 13.91
CA LEU A 51 22.67 -13.75 13.30
C LEU A 51 23.62 -14.34 14.36
N PHE A 52 23.75 -13.68 15.50
CA PHE A 52 24.60 -14.14 16.59
C PHE A 52 24.00 -15.33 17.35
N VAL A 53 22.69 -15.27 17.70
CA VAL A 53 22.00 -16.30 18.49
C VAL A 53 21.64 -17.53 17.65
N LEU A 54 21.35 -17.37 16.36
CA LEU A 54 20.91 -18.43 15.45
C LEU A 54 21.81 -18.51 14.21
N PRO A 55 23.08 -18.98 14.34
CA PRO A 55 24.10 -18.82 13.28
C PRO A 55 23.70 -19.33 11.89
N LEU A 56 23.03 -20.43 11.73
CA LEU A 56 22.62 -20.96 10.42
C LEU A 56 21.21 -20.53 10.04
N ILE A 57 20.30 -20.56 11.00
CA ILE A 57 18.89 -20.16 10.81
C ILE A 57 18.80 -18.67 10.57
N GLY A 58 19.59 -17.85 11.28
CA GLY A 58 19.64 -16.40 11.12
C GLY A 58 20.04 -15.99 9.69
N PHE A 59 20.99 -16.70 9.09
CA PHE A 59 21.34 -16.49 7.67
C PHE A 59 20.13 -16.72 6.75
N ILE A 60 19.42 -17.83 6.93
CA ILE A 60 18.25 -18.16 6.13
C ILE A 60 17.15 -17.10 6.34
N LEU A 61 16.88 -16.74 7.60
CA LEU A 61 15.90 -15.69 7.93
C LEU A 61 16.26 -14.35 7.28
N TYR A 62 17.54 -13.95 7.32
CA TYR A 62 18.01 -12.73 6.68
C TYR A 62 17.80 -12.75 5.16
N LEU A 63 18.07 -13.89 4.49
CA LEU A 63 17.84 -14.01 3.04
C LEU A 63 16.37 -13.78 2.64
N PHE A 64 15.42 -14.18 3.49
CA PHE A 64 13.99 -14.06 3.21
C PHE A 64 13.40 -12.73 3.68
N PHE A 65 13.85 -12.20 4.81
CA PHE A 65 13.21 -11.08 5.50
C PHE A 65 14.09 -9.83 5.63
N GLY A 66 15.42 -9.96 5.60
CA GLY A 66 16.34 -8.85 5.81
C GLY A 66 16.77 -8.14 4.52
N ARG A 67 16.54 -8.73 3.34
CA ARG A 67 17.03 -8.18 2.08
C ARG A 67 16.15 -7.03 1.59
N THR A 68 16.79 -5.93 1.23
CA THR A 68 16.15 -4.77 0.63
C THR A 68 16.07 -4.87 -0.90
N VAL A 69 15.09 -4.19 -1.50
CA VAL A 69 14.93 -4.09 -2.95
C VAL A 69 15.79 -2.95 -3.48
N SER A 70 16.49 -3.19 -4.59
CA SER A 70 17.34 -2.18 -5.21
C SER A 70 16.56 -1.32 -6.18
N ALA A 71 16.46 0.00 -5.93
CA ALA A 71 15.87 0.99 -6.84
C ALA A 71 16.47 0.90 -8.26
N ARG A 72 17.80 0.74 -8.37
CA ARG A 72 18.49 0.59 -9.67
C ARG A 72 17.98 -0.59 -10.48
N LYS A 73 17.57 -1.70 -9.82
CA LYS A 73 17.02 -2.88 -10.52
C LYS A 73 15.59 -2.66 -10.97
N LEU A 74 14.77 -1.98 -10.16
CA LEU A 74 13.38 -1.68 -10.50
C LEU A 74 13.32 -0.66 -11.64
N ASN A 75 14.14 0.38 -11.60
CA ASN A 75 14.11 1.47 -12.58
C ASN A 75 14.97 1.21 -13.82
N LYS A 76 15.63 0.04 -13.93
CA LYS A 76 16.54 -0.26 -15.04
C LYS A 76 15.90 -0.06 -16.42
N ASN A 77 14.62 -0.34 -16.54
CA ASN A 77 13.86 -0.34 -17.79
C ASN A 77 12.91 0.88 -17.93
N ASN A 78 12.96 1.82 -16.99
CA ASN A 78 12.01 2.93 -16.89
C ASN A 78 12.56 4.28 -17.39
N GLY A 79 13.85 4.34 -17.79
CA GLY A 79 14.55 5.60 -18.06
C GLY A 79 13.86 6.53 -19.07
N ASN A 80 13.35 5.99 -20.17
CA ASN A 80 12.72 6.80 -21.21
C ASN A 80 11.36 7.37 -20.79
N VAL A 81 10.56 6.56 -20.06
CA VAL A 81 9.23 7.01 -19.58
C VAL A 81 9.35 8.09 -18.51
N LEU A 82 10.33 7.97 -17.61
CA LEU A 82 10.54 8.94 -16.52
C LEU A 82 11.03 10.30 -17.03
N THR A 83 11.83 10.34 -18.09
CA THR A 83 12.46 11.60 -18.57
C THR A 83 11.40 12.64 -18.96
N ASP A 84 10.29 12.21 -19.55
CA ASP A 84 9.23 13.13 -20.01
C ASP A 84 8.45 13.72 -18.82
N PHE A 85 8.22 12.93 -17.76
CA PHE A 85 7.53 13.41 -16.55
C PHE A 85 8.43 14.22 -15.61
N ASP A 86 9.73 13.91 -15.53
CA ASP A 86 10.70 14.66 -14.71
C ASP A 86 10.75 16.16 -15.09
N GLY A 87 10.61 16.46 -16.39
CA GLY A 87 10.56 17.84 -16.88
C GLY A 87 9.34 18.61 -16.38
N LEU A 88 8.17 17.99 -16.45
CA LEU A 88 6.90 18.58 -15.99
C LEU A 88 6.92 18.78 -14.46
N LEU A 89 7.41 17.79 -13.73
CA LEU A 89 7.50 17.86 -12.28
C LEU A 89 8.43 18.99 -11.80
N LYS A 90 9.61 19.11 -12.39
CA LYS A 90 10.55 20.21 -12.09
C LYS A 90 9.92 21.58 -12.35
N GLN A 91 9.22 21.73 -13.48
CA GLN A 91 8.51 22.97 -13.81
C GLN A 91 7.43 23.31 -12.77
N GLN A 92 6.69 22.31 -12.30
CA GLN A 92 5.66 22.49 -11.29
C GLN A 92 6.27 22.88 -9.93
N ILE A 93 7.38 22.22 -9.52
CA ILE A 93 8.13 22.58 -8.30
C ILE A 93 8.62 24.03 -8.36
N GLU A 94 9.26 24.42 -9.46
CA GLU A 94 9.75 25.80 -9.62
C GLU A 94 8.62 26.84 -9.59
N SER A 95 7.46 26.50 -10.15
CA SER A 95 6.25 27.34 -10.10
C SER A 95 5.74 27.48 -8.67
N PHE A 96 5.64 26.38 -7.94
CA PHE A 96 5.24 26.34 -6.53
C PHE A 96 6.18 27.17 -5.64
N ASP A 97 7.48 27.03 -5.82
CA ASP A 97 8.49 27.77 -5.05
C ASP A 97 8.43 29.30 -5.30
N LYS A 98 7.84 29.72 -6.42
CA LYS A 98 7.54 31.14 -6.74
C LYS A 98 6.16 31.58 -6.25
N GLY A 99 5.42 30.74 -5.53
CA GLY A 99 4.07 31.05 -5.05
C GLY A 99 2.96 30.92 -6.11
N ASN A 100 3.26 30.36 -7.28
CA ASN A 100 2.26 30.05 -8.29
C ASN A 100 1.86 28.55 -8.18
N TYR A 101 0.72 28.31 -7.58
CA TYR A 101 0.24 26.96 -7.29
C TYR A 101 -0.49 26.27 -8.46
N GLY A 102 -0.66 26.98 -9.59
CA GLY A 102 -1.33 26.43 -10.78
C GLY A 102 -2.84 26.22 -10.63
N THR A 103 -3.40 26.55 -9.48
CA THR A 103 -4.84 26.45 -9.18
C THR A 103 -5.28 27.50 -8.17
N ASP A 104 -6.55 27.93 -8.28
CA ASP A 104 -7.19 28.85 -7.32
C ASP A 104 -7.82 28.10 -6.13
N ASN A 105 -7.64 26.79 -6.01
CA ASN A 105 -8.20 26.01 -4.94
C ASN A 105 -7.63 26.42 -3.58
N LYS A 106 -8.51 26.81 -2.65
CA LYS A 106 -8.14 27.32 -1.33
C LYS A 106 -7.42 26.28 -0.47
N GLN A 107 -7.75 25.00 -0.62
CA GLN A 107 -7.13 23.93 0.17
C GLN A 107 -5.69 23.65 -0.30
N VAL A 108 -5.43 23.72 -1.59
CA VAL A 108 -4.07 23.67 -2.15
C VAL A 108 -3.23 24.84 -1.62
N GLN A 109 -3.77 26.07 -1.63
CA GLN A 109 -3.07 27.26 -1.13
C GLN A 109 -2.82 27.15 0.38
N LYS A 110 -3.80 26.71 1.16
CA LYS A 110 -3.69 26.56 2.61
C LYS A 110 -2.67 25.49 3.02
N HIS A 111 -2.62 24.38 2.29
CA HIS A 111 -1.77 23.24 2.56
C HIS A 111 -0.62 23.09 1.55
N HIS A 112 -0.15 24.24 1.02
CA HIS A 112 0.88 24.29 -0.02
C HIS A 112 2.18 23.56 0.37
N ASP A 113 2.50 23.50 1.64
CA ASP A 113 3.67 22.79 2.16
C ASP A 113 3.52 21.25 2.09
N LEU A 114 2.32 20.71 2.26
CA LEU A 114 2.01 19.29 1.99
C LEU A 114 2.11 19.01 0.48
N VAL A 115 1.48 19.85 -0.34
CA VAL A 115 1.53 19.73 -1.80
C VAL A 115 2.98 19.76 -2.29
N ARG A 116 3.77 20.74 -1.81
CA ARG A 116 5.19 20.90 -2.15
C ARG A 116 6.02 19.68 -1.77
N MET A 117 5.75 19.10 -0.60
CA MET A 117 6.42 17.88 -0.15
C MET A 117 6.12 16.70 -1.07
N LEU A 118 4.85 16.49 -1.44
CA LEU A 118 4.45 15.40 -2.31
C LEU A 118 4.95 15.57 -3.76
N LEU A 119 5.16 16.80 -4.23
CA LEU A 119 5.81 17.09 -5.53
C LEU A 119 7.26 16.55 -5.61
N MET A 120 7.87 16.19 -4.50
CA MET A 120 9.21 15.56 -4.52
C MET A 120 9.16 14.09 -4.92
N ASP A 121 7.97 13.51 -5.05
CA ASP A 121 7.77 12.16 -5.58
C ASP A 121 7.63 12.17 -7.10
N GLN A 122 8.11 11.12 -7.77
CA GLN A 122 8.06 11.01 -9.24
C GLN A 122 6.65 11.03 -9.83
N ASP A 123 5.65 10.56 -9.07
CA ASP A 123 4.26 10.52 -9.48
C ASP A 123 3.43 11.65 -8.84
N GLY A 124 4.03 12.44 -7.96
CA GLY A 124 3.35 13.37 -7.05
C GLY A 124 2.90 14.70 -7.66
N PHE A 125 2.82 14.83 -8.99
CA PHE A 125 2.37 16.06 -9.61
C PHE A 125 0.92 16.40 -9.27
N LEU A 126 0.66 17.70 -9.02
CA LEU A 126 -0.66 18.21 -8.73
C LEU A 126 -1.45 18.38 -10.02
N THR A 127 -2.67 17.88 -10.03
CA THR A 127 -3.64 18.07 -11.12
C THR A 127 -4.95 18.58 -10.55
N ASP A 128 -5.70 19.41 -11.27
CA ASP A 128 -6.96 20.00 -10.80
C ASP A 128 -8.18 19.78 -11.70
N ASN A 129 -7.97 19.27 -12.92
CA ASN A 129 -9.06 18.93 -13.84
C ASN A 129 -9.56 17.50 -13.57
N ASN A 130 -10.11 17.24 -12.37
CA ASN A 130 -10.56 15.91 -12.01
C ASN A 130 -11.99 15.90 -11.48
N LYS A 131 -12.73 14.85 -11.83
CA LYS A 131 -13.98 14.42 -11.19
C LYS A 131 -13.73 13.16 -10.40
N ILE A 132 -14.27 13.10 -9.18
CA ILE A 132 -14.12 11.96 -8.28
C ILE A 132 -15.49 11.41 -7.92
N ASP A 133 -15.65 10.11 -8.07
CA ASP A 133 -16.73 9.34 -7.44
C ASP A 133 -16.09 8.44 -6.37
N HIS A 134 -16.75 8.22 -5.23
CA HIS A 134 -16.23 7.35 -4.18
C HIS A 134 -17.17 6.18 -3.88
N PHE A 135 -16.60 5.05 -3.49
CA PHE A 135 -17.32 3.83 -3.15
C PHE A 135 -16.86 3.31 -1.79
N ILE A 136 -17.83 2.94 -0.96
CA ILE A 136 -17.60 2.35 0.36
C ILE A 136 -18.11 0.92 0.47
N ASP A 137 -18.70 0.41 -0.61
CA ASP A 137 -19.30 -0.92 -0.76
C ASP A 137 -18.79 -1.60 -2.02
N GLY A 138 -18.40 -2.87 -1.90
CA GLY A 138 -17.79 -3.62 -3.00
C GLY A 138 -18.78 -3.92 -4.14
N ASN A 139 -20.07 -4.15 -3.86
CA ASN A 139 -21.05 -4.43 -4.91
C ASN A 139 -21.22 -3.21 -5.83
N ASN A 140 -21.41 -2.03 -5.23
CA ASN A 140 -21.53 -0.79 -5.99
C ASN A 140 -20.26 -0.47 -6.79
N LEU A 141 -19.08 -0.70 -6.19
CA LEU A 141 -17.79 -0.51 -6.88
C LEU A 141 -17.67 -1.41 -8.11
N TYR A 142 -17.87 -2.72 -7.93
CA TYR A 142 -17.60 -3.67 -9.01
C TYR A 142 -18.67 -3.68 -10.08
N ASP A 143 -19.91 -3.29 -9.78
CA ASP A 143 -20.91 -3.03 -10.82
C ASP A 143 -20.50 -1.83 -11.69
N GLN A 144 -19.94 -0.76 -11.09
CA GLN A 144 -19.42 0.38 -11.83
C GLN A 144 -18.15 0.00 -12.64
N VAL A 145 -17.21 -0.75 -12.05
CA VAL A 145 -16.00 -1.24 -12.74
C VAL A 145 -16.38 -2.06 -13.98
N LEU A 146 -17.33 -3.00 -13.85
CA LEU A 146 -17.79 -3.81 -14.99
C LEU A 146 -18.45 -2.96 -16.08
N GLN A 147 -19.21 -1.93 -15.68
CA GLN A 147 -19.79 -0.98 -16.64
C GLN A 147 -18.71 -0.17 -17.36
N ASP A 148 -17.68 0.27 -16.66
CA ASP A 148 -16.58 1.04 -17.26
C ASP A 148 -15.69 0.16 -18.16
N ILE A 149 -15.41 -1.08 -17.78
CA ILE A 149 -14.77 -2.08 -18.64
C ILE A 149 -15.58 -2.26 -19.92
N LYS A 150 -16.90 -2.41 -19.83
CA LYS A 150 -17.79 -2.55 -21.00
C LYS A 150 -17.70 -1.35 -21.94
N ASN A 151 -17.49 -0.14 -21.42
CA ASN A 151 -17.43 1.11 -22.18
C ASN A 151 -16.03 1.43 -22.72
N ALA A 152 -14.98 0.70 -22.33
CA ALA A 152 -13.61 0.89 -22.77
C ALA A 152 -13.49 0.80 -24.31
N LYS A 153 -12.58 1.60 -24.88
CA LYS A 153 -12.45 1.77 -26.35
C LYS A 153 -11.07 1.42 -26.88
N GLU A 154 -10.01 1.58 -26.09
CA GLU A 154 -8.62 1.44 -26.55
C GLU A 154 -7.85 0.43 -25.70
N TYR A 155 -7.79 0.63 -24.39
CA TYR A 155 -7.04 -0.25 -23.51
C TYR A 155 -7.56 -0.29 -22.08
N ILE A 156 -7.18 -1.37 -21.36
CA ILE A 156 -7.48 -1.57 -19.95
C ILE A 156 -6.24 -2.14 -19.26
N HIS A 157 -5.75 -1.45 -18.24
CA HIS A 157 -4.65 -1.88 -17.39
C HIS A 157 -5.13 -2.11 -15.97
N LEU A 158 -4.85 -3.29 -15.41
CA LEU A 158 -5.20 -3.65 -14.04
C LEU A 158 -3.97 -4.06 -13.24
N GLU A 159 -3.85 -3.54 -12.05
CA GLU A 159 -2.85 -3.93 -11.06
C GLU A 159 -3.51 -4.20 -9.73
N TYR A 160 -3.32 -5.41 -9.19
CA TYR A 160 -3.96 -5.81 -7.94
C TYR A 160 -3.05 -6.66 -7.05
N TYR A 161 -3.10 -6.42 -5.74
CA TYR A 161 -2.48 -7.31 -4.76
C TYR A 161 -3.17 -8.68 -4.77
N THR A 162 -4.49 -8.71 -4.56
CA THR A 162 -5.28 -9.94 -4.68
C THR A 162 -6.18 -9.86 -5.90
N PHE A 163 -5.94 -10.76 -6.85
CA PHE A 163 -6.83 -11.06 -7.96
C PHE A 163 -7.31 -12.50 -7.80
N ALA A 164 -8.39 -12.72 -7.04
CA ALA A 164 -8.95 -14.06 -6.88
C ALA A 164 -9.75 -14.45 -8.13
N LEU A 165 -9.66 -15.73 -8.55
CA LEU A 165 -10.48 -16.27 -9.64
C LEU A 165 -11.71 -17.00 -9.09
N ASP A 166 -12.42 -16.36 -8.17
CA ASP A 166 -13.74 -16.74 -7.65
C ASP A 166 -14.88 -16.11 -8.47
N GLY A 167 -16.08 -16.01 -7.93
CA GLY A 167 -17.23 -15.50 -8.65
C GLY A 167 -17.02 -14.11 -9.24
N LEU A 168 -16.50 -13.15 -8.45
CA LEU A 168 -16.19 -11.81 -8.92
C LEU A 168 -15.06 -11.79 -9.93
N GLY A 169 -13.95 -12.46 -9.61
CA GLY A 169 -12.79 -12.47 -10.51
C GLY A 169 -13.08 -13.10 -11.87
N GLN A 170 -13.91 -14.14 -11.92
CA GLN A 170 -14.36 -14.73 -13.18
C GLN A 170 -15.25 -13.76 -13.98
N ARG A 171 -16.12 -13.00 -13.33
CA ARG A 171 -16.93 -11.96 -13.99
C ARG A 171 -16.06 -10.88 -14.63
N ILE A 172 -15.04 -10.41 -13.90
CA ILE A 172 -14.09 -9.40 -14.38
C ILE A 172 -13.26 -9.98 -15.53
N LEU A 173 -12.66 -11.17 -15.36
CA LEU A 173 -11.85 -11.80 -16.39
C LEU A 173 -12.63 -11.98 -17.70
N LYS A 174 -13.88 -12.46 -17.62
CA LYS A 174 -14.75 -12.60 -18.78
C LYS A 174 -15.03 -11.26 -19.47
N ALA A 175 -15.28 -10.19 -18.70
CA ALA A 175 -15.49 -8.85 -19.26
C ALA A 175 -14.24 -8.33 -20.00
N LEU A 176 -13.05 -8.61 -19.47
CA LEU A 176 -11.77 -8.28 -20.11
C LEU A 176 -11.54 -9.11 -21.39
N GLU A 177 -11.86 -10.41 -21.36
CA GLU A 177 -11.77 -11.29 -22.55
C GLU A 177 -12.70 -10.82 -23.69
N GLU A 178 -13.89 -10.31 -23.37
CA GLU A 178 -14.77 -9.71 -24.37
C GLU A 178 -14.16 -8.45 -25.00
N LYS A 179 -13.36 -7.67 -24.23
CA LYS A 179 -12.65 -6.51 -24.77
C LYS A 179 -11.48 -6.90 -25.66
N LEU A 180 -10.74 -7.93 -25.29
CA LEU A 180 -9.70 -8.52 -26.17
C LEU A 180 -10.28 -8.97 -27.52
N LYS A 181 -11.43 -9.64 -27.52
CA LYS A 181 -12.13 -10.03 -28.76
C LYS A 181 -12.55 -8.83 -29.63
N GLN A 182 -12.74 -7.66 -29.02
CA GLN A 182 -13.02 -6.40 -29.73
C GLN A 182 -11.73 -5.69 -30.21
N GLY A 183 -10.54 -6.26 -29.93
CA GLY A 183 -9.24 -5.74 -30.36
C GLY A 183 -8.62 -4.73 -29.41
N LEU A 184 -9.13 -4.57 -28.16
CA LEU A 184 -8.52 -3.69 -27.17
C LEU A 184 -7.26 -4.33 -26.58
N GLU A 185 -6.33 -3.50 -26.16
CA GLU A 185 -5.19 -3.94 -25.35
C GLU A 185 -5.64 -4.15 -23.90
N VAL A 186 -5.31 -5.32 -23.30
CA VAL A 186 -5.61 -5.58 -21.89
C VAL A 186 -4.40 -6.18 -21.21
N LYS A 187 -3.94 -5.54 -20.11
CA LYS A 187 -2.82 -6.02 -19.31
C LYS A 187 -3.22 -6.18 -17.85
N ILE A 188 -2.81 -7.29 -17.24
CA ILE A 188 -3.05 -7.62 -15.83
C ILE A 188 -1.71 -7.81 -15.11
N LEU A 189 -1.49 -7.05 -14.05
CA LEU A 189 -0.39 -7.21 -13.11
C LEU A 189 -0.95 -7.62 -11.75
N TYR A 190 -0.52 -8.75 -11.20
CA TYR A 190 -0.99 -9.19 -9.88
C TYR A 190 0.19 -9.59 -8.98
N ASP A 191 0.02 -9.46 -7.66
CA ASP A 191 1.04 -9.92 -6.71
C ASP A 191 0.99 -11.45 -6.55
N ASP A 192 2.14 -12.12 -6.70
CA ASP A 192 2.25 -13.57 -6.67
C ASP A 192 1.82 -14.19 -5.32
N VAL A 193 2.11 -13.51 -4.21
CA VAL A 193 1.75 -13.98 -2.86
C VAL A 193 0.33 -13.58 -2.49
N GLY A 194 -0.09 -12.35 -2.82
CA GLY A 194 -1.46 -11.88 -2.59
C GLY A 194 -2.49 -12.71 -3.38
N SER A 195 -2.09 -13.21 -4.54
CA SER A 195 -2.93 -14.03 -5.42
C SER A 195 -2.52 -15.52 -5.45
N LYS A 196 -2.01 -16.07 -4.34
CA LYS A 196 -1.39 -17.40 -4.24
C LYS A 196 -2.20 -18.59 -4.75
N LYS A 197 -3.52 -18.44 -4.90
CA LYS A 197 -4.41 -19.46 -5.47
C LYS A 197 -4.48 -19.41 -6.99
N VAL A 198 -3.99 -18.33 -7.60
CA VAL A 198 -4.01 -18.07 -9.03
C VAL A 198 -2.71 -18.59 -9.63
N LYS A 199 -2.82 -19.35 -10.70
CA LYS A 199 -1.69 -19.86 -11.47
C LYS A 199 -1.67 -19.20 -12.84
N MET A 200 -0.50 -18.99 -13.41
CA MET A 200 -0.37 -18.41 -14.75
C MET A 200 -1.17 -19.16 -15.82
N ALA A 201 -1.32 -20.49 -15.68
CA ALA A 201 -2.16 -21.30 -16.57
C ALA A 201 -3.66 -20.96 -16.52
N ASN A 202 -4.13 -20.34 -15.44
CA ASN A 202 -5.53 -19.88 -15.38
C ASN A 202 -5.84 -18.77 -16.39
N PHE A 203 -4.82 -18.11 -16.92
CA PHE A 203 -4.93 -17.04 -17.93
C PHE A 203 -4.61 -17.52 -19.35
N ASP A 204 -4.48 -18.83 -19.60
CA ASP A 204 -4.10 -19.32 -20.96
C ASP A 204 -5.12 -18.92 -22.02
N HIS A 205 -6.43 -18.96 -21.69
CA HIS A 205 -7.47 -18.47 -22.61
C HIS A 205 -7.37 -16.96 -22.85
N PHE A 206 -7.23 -16.17 -21.78
CA PHE A 206 -7.03 -14.73 -21.85
C PHE A 206 -5.82 -14.35 -22.74
N LYS A 207 -4.69 -15.07 -22.57
CA LYS A 207 -3.48 -14.87 -23.39
C LYS A 207 -3.70 -15.29 -24.85
N SER A 208 -4.47 -16.37 -25.10
CA SER A 208 -4.77 -16.81 -26.46
C SER A 208 -5.59 -15.77 -27.26
N LEU A 209 -6.29 -14.88 -26.55
CA LEU A 209 -7.01 -13.73 -27.12
C LEU A 209 -6.13 -12.48 -27.29
N GLY A 210 -4.84 -12.55 -26.96
CA GLY A 210 -3.90 -11.43 -27.04
C GLY A 210 -3.70 -10.63 -25.76
N GLY A 211 -4.32 -11.05 -24.65
CA GLY A 211 -4.13 -10.42 -23.35
C GLY A 211 -2.75 -10.71 -22.73
N GLU A 212 -2.23 -9.78 -21.99
CA GLU A 212 -0.93 -9.90 -21.29
C GLU A 212 -1.12 -9.97 -19.78
N VAL A 213 -0.38 -10.86 -19.13
CA VAL A 213 -0.45 -11.07 -17.66
C VAL A 213 0.94 -11.26 -17.12
N GLU A 214 1.27 -10.50 -16.07
CA GLU A 214 2.53 -10.63 -15.31
C GLU A 214 2.24 -10.79 -13.81
N ALA A 215 3.08 -11.57 -13.15
CA ALA A 215 3.04 -11.75 -11.71
C ALA A 215 4.18 -10.97 -11.05
N PHE A 216 3.84 -10.05 -10.15
CA PHE A 216 4.82 -9.22 -9.45
C PHE A 216 5.62 -10.06 -8.46
N PHE A 217 6.95 -10.03 -8.60
CA PHE A 217 7.90 -10.80 -7.80
C PHE A 217 7.62 -12.31 -7.76
N ALA A 218 7.15 -12.87 -8.88
CA ALA A 218 7.00 -14.30 -9.03
C ALA A 218 8.31 -15.05 -8.75
N SER A 219 8.23 -16.12 -7.96
CA SER A 219 9.37 -16.99 -7.71
C SER A 219 9.54 -18.01 -8.82
N LYS A 220 10.77 -18.13 -9.34
CA LYS A 220 11.14 -19.21 -10.27
C LYS A 220 11.28 -20.58 -9.57
N LEU A 221 11.45 -20.57 -8.24
CA LEU A 221 11.58 -21.75 -7.40
C LEU A 221 10.38 -21.84 -6.44
N PRO A 222 9.59 -22.91 -6.47
CA PRO A 222 8.29 -23.01 -5.78
C PRO A 222 8.32 -22.76 -4.26
N LEU A 223 9.48 -22.88 -3.62
CA LEU A 223 9.65 -22.75 -2.16
C LEU A 223 10.63 -21.64 -1.75
N LEU A 224 11.27 -20.95 -2.69
CA LEU A 224 12.35 -19.99 -2.40
C LEU A 224 12.07 -18.63 -3.04
N ASN A 225 11.18 -17.85 -2.44
CA ASN A 225 10.98 -16.45 -2.84
C ASN A 225 11.72 -15.50 -1.89
N PHE A 226 12.95 -15.12 -2.24
CA PHE A 226 13.77 -14.17 -1.46
C PHE A 226 13.22 -12.73 -1.45
N ARG A 227 12.11 -12.47 -2.14
CA ARG A 227 11.39 -11.19 -2.14
C ARG A 227 10.01 -11.32 -1.48
N MET A 228 9.81 -12.38 -0.70
CA MET A 228 8.53 -12.68 -0.07
C MET A 228 8.07 -11.57 0.88
N ASN A 229 9.00 -10.81 1.45
CA ASN A 229 8.70 -9.72 2.37
C ASN A 229 8.20 -8.44 1.68
N ASN A 230 8.58 -8.21 0.43
CA ASN A 230 8.18 -7.03 -0.33
C ASN A 230 7.03 -7.37 -1.27
N ARG A 231 5.86 -6.76 -1.07
CA ARG A 231 4.64 -7.06 -1.81
C ARG A 231 4.14 -5.88 -2.59
N ASN A 232 3.60 -6.12 -3.76
CA ASN A 232 2.86 -5.10 -4.50
C ASN A 232 1.43 -5.05 -3.96
N HIS A 233 1.18 -4.07 -3.10
CA HIS A 233 -0.13 -3.91 -2.46
C HIS A 233 -1.02 -2.88 -3.16
N ARG A 234 -0.61 -2.37 -4.33
CA ARG A 234 -1.39 -1.42 -5.14
C ARG A 234 -2.64 -2.06 -5.71
N LYS A 235 -3.65 -1.24 -5.93
CA LYS A 235 -4.90 -1.58 -6.60
C LYS A 235 -5.23 -0.44 -7.52
N ILE A 236 -4.94 -0.64 -8.80
CA ILE A 236 -5.08 0.37 -9.85
C ILE A 236 -5.84 -0.25 -11.02
N ILE A 237 -6.80 0.49 -11.55
CA ILE A 237 -7.33 0.23 -12.89
C ILE A 237 -7.17 1.52 -13.68
N VAL A 238 -6.69 1.43 -14.91
CA VAL A 238 -6.72 2.53 -15.86
C VAL A 238 -7.43 2.09 -17.13
N ILE A 239 -8.36 2.91 -17.60
CA ILE A 239 -9.14 2.68 -18.81
C ILE A 239 -8.97 3.89 -19.73
N ASP A 240 -8.45 3.65 -20.93
CA ASP A 240 -8.31 4.63 -22.01
C ASP A 240 -7.57 5.92 -21.60
N GLY A 241 -6.72 5.90 -20.56
CA GLY A 241 -6.00 7.06 -20.01
C GLY A 241 -6.86 8.20 -19.49
N GLN A 242 -8.17 8.00 -19.38
CA GLN A 242 -9.14 9.04 -18.96
C GLN A 242 -9.87 8.68 -17.67
N LEU A 243 -9.88 7.41 -17.29
CA LEU A 243 -10.56 6.89 -16.13
C LEU A 243 -9.61 6.01 -15.32
N GLY A 244 -9.51 6.28 -14.03
CA GLY A 244 -8.67 5.53 -13.09
C GLY A 244 -9.41 5.13 -11.84
N TYR A 245 -8.99 4.04 -11.21
CA TYR A 245 -9.44 3.58 -9.91
C TYR A 245 -8.25 3.40 -8.97
N VAL A 246 -8.42 3.81 -7.72
CA VAL A 246 -7.44 3.62 -6.64
C VAL A 246 -8.14 3.51 -5.29
N GLY A 247 -7.72 2.58 -4.44
CA GLY A 247 -8.31 2.42 -3.09
C GLY A 247 -8.03 1.06 -2.48
N GLY A 248 -8.80 0.67 -1.47
CA GLY A 248 -8.48 -0.48 -0.65
C GLY A 248 -9.05 -1.82 -1.14
N PHE A 249 -10.13 -1.84 -1.93
CA PHE A 249 -10.77 -3.07 -2.39
C PHE A 249 -9.86 -3.90 -3.30
N ASN A 250 -9.75 -5.21 -3.02
CA ASN A 250 -9.16 -6.19 -3.94
C ASN A 250 -10.26 -6.92 -4.74
N ILE A 251 -9.87 -7.72 -5.74
CA ILE A 251 -10.79 -8.55 -6.52
C ILE A 251 -10.97 -9.91 -5.83
N GLY A 252 -12.17 -10.16 -5.32
CA GLY A 252 -12.55 -11.39 -4.67
C GLY A 252 -13.95 -11.31 -4.04
N ASP A 253 -14.63 -12.46 -3.94
CA ASP A 253 -16.00 -12.59 -3.41
C ASP A 253 -16.14 -12.09 -1.97
N GLU A 254 -15.04 -12.13 -1.19
CA GLU A 254 -15.03 -11.60 0.18
C GLU A 254 -15.34 -10.10 0.23
N TYR A 255 -14.90 -9.33 -0.77
CA TYR A 255 -15.16 -7.89 -0.88
C TYR A 255 -16.62 -7.56 -1.26
N LEU A 256 -17.38 -8.57 -1.71
CA LEU A 256 -18.84 -8.49 -1.91
C LEU A 256 -19.63 -8.92 -0.66
N GLY A 257 -18.95 -9.18 0.46
CA GLY A 257 -19.58 -9.67 1.69
C GLY A 257 -19.86 -11.16 1.72
N LEU A 258 -19.34 -11.94 0.75
CA LEU A 258 -19.55 -13.39 0.67
C LEU A 258 -18.50 -14.19 1.44
N GLY A 259 -17.60 -13.53 2.16
CA GLY A 259 -16.55 -14.15 2.97
C GLY A 259 -16.95 -14.41 4.42
N LYS A 260 -16.06 -15.10 5.16
CA LYS A 260 -16.30 -15.46 6.58
C LYS A 260 -16.43 -14.27 7.53
N LEU A 261 -15.84 -13.12 7.19
CA LEU A 261 -15.87 -11.90 8.00
C LEU A 261 -17.15 -11.08 7.78
N GLY A 262 -18.00 -11.47 6.82
CA GLY A 262 -19.23 -10.77 6.46
C GLY A 262 -18.96 -9.54 5.60
N TYR A 263 -19.66 -8.43 5.88
CA TYR A 263 -19.54 -7.21 5.10
C TYR A 263 -18.13 -6.61 5.18
N TRP A 264 -17.53 -6.31 4.01
CA TRP A 264 -16.26 -5.61 3.91
C TRP A 264 -16.49 -4.14 3.63
N ARG A 265 -16.18 -3.31 4.63
CA ARG A 265 -16.21 -1.86 4.55
C ARG A 265 -14.85 -1.34 4.11
N ASP A 266 -14.73 -0.88 2.89
CA ASP A 266 -13.49 -0.28 2.37
C ASP A 266 -13.78 1.05 1.68
N THR A 267 -12.77 1.76 1.19
CA THR A 267 -12.94 3.00 0.43
C THR A 267 -12.14 2.92 -0.87
N HIS A 268 -12.79 3.29 -1.98
CA HIS A 268 -12.20 3.29 -3.31
C HIS A 268 -12.66 4.52 -4.10
N LEU A 269 -11.73 5.12 -4.83
CA LEU A 269 -12.00 6.27 -5.67
C LEU A 269 -12.04 5.85 -7.14
N ARG A 270 -12.97 6.40 -7.87
CA ARG A 270 -13.04 6.43 -9.33
C ARG A 270 -12.75 7.86 -9.78
N ILE A 271 -11.69 8.04 -10.54
CA ILE A 271 -11.16 9.35 -10.94
C ILE A 271 -11.28 9.47 -12.47
N GLN A 272 -11.83 10.58 -12.94
CA GLN A 272 -11.79 10.96 -14.35
C GLN A 272 -11.03 12.28 -14.46
N GLY A 273 -10.03 12.34 -15.33
CA GLY A 273 -9.25 13.56 -15.53
C GLY A 273 -7.74 13.37 -15.51
N ASP A 274 -7.03 14.43 -15.18
CA ASP A 274 -5.58 14.51 -15.38
C ASP A 274 -4.79 13.65 -14.36
N ALA A 275 -5.34 13.40 -13.16
CA ALA A 275 -4.70 12.53 -12.17
C ALA A 275 -4.57 11.07 -12.63
N VAL A 276 -5.33 10.66 -13.67
CA VAL A 276 -5.22 9.32 -14.26
C VAL A 276 -3.84 9.09 -14.87
N ASP A 277 -3.16 10.15 -15.32
CA ASP A 277 -1.81 10.03 -15.89
C ASP A 277 -0.80 9.54 -14.84
N ALA A 278 -0.94 9.96 -13.58
CA ALA A 278 -0.09 9.47 -12.50
C ALA A 278 -0.35 7.98 -12.20
N LEU A 279 -1.61 7.53 -12.21
CA LEU A 279 -1.94 6.11 -12.06
C LEU A 279 -1.42 5.28 -13.23
N GLN A 280 -1.54 5.80 -14.46
CA GLN A 280 -1.02 5.15 -15.66
C GLN A 280 0.51 5.07 -15.64
N LEU A 281 1.19 6.16 -15.28
CA LEU A 281 2.64 6.17 -15.09
C LEU A 281 3.05 5.09 -14.08
N ARG A 282 2.39 5.01 -12.93
CA ARG A 282 2.68 4.02 -11.91
C ARG A 282 2.50 2.59 -12.41
N PHE A 283 1.41 2.30 -13.09
CA PHE A 283 1.19 0.99 -13.71
C PHE A 283 2.33 0.62 -14.67
N ILE A 284 2.73 1.55 -15.55
CA ILE A 284 3.81 1.33 -16.52
C ILE A 284 5.13 1.02 -15.81
N LEU A 285 5.50 1.80 -14.79
CA LEU A 285 6.74 1.60 -14.03
C LEU A 285 6.76 0.23 -13.33
N ASP A 286 5.63 -0.17 -12.75
CA ASP A 286 5.52 -1.45 -12.07
C ASP A 286 5.52 -2.63 -13.06
N TRP A 287 4.83 -2.49 -14.19
CA TRP A 287 4.85 -3.46 -15.27
C TRP A 287 6.28 -3.66 -15.80
N ASN A 288 6.98 -2.59 -16.16
CA ASN A 288 8.33 -2.65 -16.71
C ASN A 288 9.35 -3.22 -15.72
N SER A 289 9.10 -3.11 -14.42
CA SER A 289 9.93 -3.71 -13.38
C SER A 289 9.84 -5.24 -13.34
N GLN A 290 8.76 -5.82 -13.85
CA GLN A 290 8.47 -7.27 -13.82
C GLN A 290 8.44 -7.91 -15.19
N ALA A 291 7.94 -7.23 -16.21
CA ALA A 291 7.73 -7.79 -17.55
C ALA A 291 9.04 -8.24 -18.18
N HIS A 292 9.00 -9.41 -18.77
CA HIS A 292 10.13 -9.96 -19.52
C HIS A 292 10.14 -9.45 -20.95
N ARG A 293 8.98 -9.27 -21.56
CA ARG A 293 8.72 -8.69 -22.91
C ARG A 293 7.20 -8.56 -23.14
N PRO A 294 6.76 -7.59 -23.95
CA PRO A 294 7.41 -6.31 -24.27
C PRO A 294 7.31 -5.35 -23.07
N GLN A 295 8.21 -4.39 -23.01
CA GLN A 295 8.15 -3.30 -22.05
C GLN A 295 7.36 -2.14 -22.65
N PHE A 296 6.75 -1.32 -21.78
CA PHE A 296 6.21 -0.05 -22.23
C PHE A 296 7.33 0.93 -22.53
N GLU A 297 7.21 1.58 -23.68
CA GLU A 297 7.87 2.85 -23.98
C GLU A 297 6.85 3.98 -23.81
N TYR A 298 7.32 5.22 -23.75
CA TYR A 298 6.43 6.37 -23.75
C TYR A 298 5.61 6.37 -25.06
N ASP A 299 4.29 6.48 -24.94
CA ASP A 299 3.36 6.59 -26.07
C ASP A 299 2.20 7.51 -25.66
N GLU A 300 1.93 8.52 -26.50
CA GLU A 300 0.83 9.47 -26.25
C GLU A 300 -0.54 8.80 -26.10
N LYS A 301 -0.73 7.59 -26.64
CA LYS A 301 -1.99 6.85 -26.47
C LYS A 301 -2.30 6.52 -25.01
N TYR A 302 -1.26 6.34 -24.18
CA TYR A 302 -1.42 6.06 -22.75
C TYR A 302 -1.63 7.32 -21.91
N PHE A 303 -1.32 8.49 -22.48
CA PHE A 303 -1.43 9.80 -21.86
C PHE A 303 -2.19 10.77 -22.77
N PRO A 304 -3.45 10.45 -23.11
CA PRO A 304 -4.21 11.23 -24.10
C PRO A 304 -4.47 12.66 -23.58
N LYS A 305 -4.34 13.64 -24.46
CA LYS A 305 -4.69 15.04 -24.13
C LYS A 305 -6.15 15.14 -23.71
N LYS A 306 -6.39 15.67 -22.54
CA LYS A 306 -7.73 15.85 -21.98
C LYS A 306 -8.28 17.23 -22.39
N ASN A 307 -8.93 17.27 -23.56
CA ASN A 307 -9.43 18.51 -24.16
C ASN A 307 -10.77 19.00 -23.56
N LYS A 308 -11.27 18.36 -22.49
CA LYS A 308 -12.52 18.73 -21.82
C LYS A 308 -12.29 18.90 -20.32
N SER A 309 -13.11 19.72 -19.69
CA SER A 309 -13.18 19.77 -18.23
C SER A 309 -13.94 18.54 -17.72
N PHE A 310 -13.35 17.84 -16.76
CA PHE A 310 -13.99 16.75 -16.04
C PHE A 310 -14.58 17.24 -14.70
N GLY A 311 -13.85 18.13 -14.02
CA GLY A 311 -14.20 18.70 -12.73
C GLY A 311 -13.10 19.66 -12.25
N ASN A 312 -13.09 19.94 -10.95
CA ASN A 312 -12.17 20.91 -10.33
C ASN A 312 -11.57 20.40 -9.02
N ALA A 313 -11.50 19.09 -8.84
CA ALA A 313 -10.91 18.49 -7.66
C ALA A 313 -9.38 18.37 -7.82
N PRO A 314 -8.57 19.06 -6.98
CA PRO A 314 -7.14 18.89 -7.01
C PRO A 314 -6.74 17.56 -6.37
N ILE A 315 -5.85 16.83 -7.05
CA ILE A 315 -5.37 15.51 -6.65
C ILE A 315 -3.86 15.42 -6.86
N GLN A 316 -3.19 14.79 -5.90
CA GLN A 316 -1.84 14.23 -6.08
C GLN A 316 -1.90 12.72 -5.83
N ILE A 317 -1.28 11.95 -6.70
CA ILE A 317 -1.07 10.52 -6.51
C ILE A 317 0.33 10.34 -5.92
N ALA A 318 0.42 9.78 -4.74
CA ALA A 318 1.69 9.44 -4.11
C ALA A 318 1.88 7.94 -4.09
N ALA A 319 3.04 7.48 -4.51
CA ALA A 319 3.43 6.07 -4.45
C ALA A 319 4.59 5.89 -3.47
N SER A 320 4.58 4.80 -2.72
CA SER A 320 5.70 4.40 -1.87
C SER A 320 6.14 2.99 -2.18
N GLY A 321 7.37 2.66 -1.77
CA GLY A 321 7.90 1.32 -1.94
C GLY A 321 9.25 1.13 -1.26
N PRO A 322 9.70 -0.13 -1.07
CA PRO A 322 10.92 -0.46 -0.34
C PRO A 322 12.21 0.03 -1.01
N ALA A 323 12.11 0.58 -2.21
CA ALA A 323 13.22 1.14 -2.97
C ALA A 323 13.21 2.68 -2.98
N SER A 324 12.22 3.32 -2.37
CA SER A 324 12.15 4.78 -2.25
C SER A 324 13.16 5.30 -1.23
N ASP A 325 13.70 6.50 -1.47
CA ASP A 325 14.66 7.12 -0.55
C ASP A 325 13.98 7.72 0.69
N TRP A 326 12.65 7.85 0.66
CA TRP A 326 11.82 8.35 1.76
C TRP A 326 10.40 7.75 1.70
N HIS A 327 9.62 7.85 2.78
CA HIS A 327 8.33 7.20 2.95
C HIS A 327 7.18 8.17 2.62
N GLN A 328 6.93 8.40 1.34
CA GLN A 328 6.05 9.46 0.81
C GLN A 328 4.66 9.47 1.45
N ILE A 329 4.01 8.29 1.51
CA ILE A 329 2.64 8.18 2.03
C ILE A 329 2.61 8.37 3.54
N GLU A 330 3.55 7.79 4.29
CA GLU A 330 3.68 7.99 5.74
C GLU A 330 3.91 9.46 6.08
N TYR A 331 4.84 10.12 5.37
CA TYR A 331 5.13 11.54 5.59
C TYR A 331 3.94 12.42 5.17
N GLY A 332 3.21 12.04 4.12
CA GLY A 332 1.96 12.68 3.72
C GLY A 332 0.91 12.61 4.82
N TYR A 333 0.65 11.43 5.37
CA TYR A 333 -0.26 11.24 6.51
C TYR A 333 0.20 12.02 7.75
N THR A 334 1.47 11.92 8.10
CA THR A 334 2.06 12.64 9.25
C THR A 334 1.88 14.15 9.09
N LYS A 335 2.16 14.67 7.90
CA LYS A 335 2.02 16.09 7.58
C LYS A 335 0.55 16.53 7.65
N MET A 336 -0.39 15.73 7.14
CA MET A 336 -1.82 16.00 7.30
C MET A 336 -2.20 16.10 8.77
N ILE A 337 -1.87 15.10 9.59
CA ILE A 337 -2.20 15.05 11.02
C ILE A 337 -1.61 16.26 11.76
N MET A 338 -0.35 16.60 11.50
CA MET A 338 0.33 17.74 12.13
C MET A 338 -0.23 19.10 11.68
N SER A 339 -0.84 19.19 10.51
CA SER A 339 -1.45 20.43 10.00
C SER A 339 -2.89 20.63 10.46
N ALA A 340 -3.57 19.56 10.92
CA ALA A 340 -4.95 19.60 11.37
C ALA A 340 -5.17 20.61 12.51
N LYS A 341 -6.30 21.29 12.48
CA LYS A 341 -6.69 22.32 13.48
C LYS A 341 -7.98 21.97 14.22
N LYS A 342 -8.85 21.16 13.63
CA LYS A 342 -10.17 20.82 14.18
C LYS A 342 -10.33 19.33 14.44
N SER A 343 -10.08 18.50 13.42
CA SER A 343 -10.38 17.10 13.50
C SER A 343 -9.50 16.25 12.59
N VAL A 344 -9.26 15.00 13.03
CA VAL A 344 -8.59 13.95 12.27
C VAL A 344 -9.41 12.68 12.34
N TYR A 345 -9.71 12.08 11.18
CA TYR A 345 -10.41 10.79 11.09
C TYR A 345 -9.52 9.77 10.37
N LEU A 346 -9.20 8.69 11.07
CA LEU A 346 -8.32 7.63 10.60
C LEU A 346 -9.10 6.31 10.52
N GLN A 347 -8.98 5.59 9.40
CA GLN A 347 -9.43 4.21 9.24
C GLN A 347 -8.28 3.35 8.75
N SER A 348 -8.00 2.25 9.42
CA SER A 348 -7.03 1.26 8.98
C SER A 348 -7.36 -0.13 9.53
N PRO A 349 -7.30 -1.20 8.70
CA PRO A 349 -7.46 -2.57 9.21
C PRO A 349 -6.30 -2.99 10.12
N TYR A 350 -5.10 -2.45 9.86
CA TYR A 350 -3.89 -2.70 10.62
C TYR A 350 -3.31 -1.38 11.09
N PHE A 351 -3.14 -1.26 12.41
CA PHE A 351 -2.61 -0.06 13.04
C PHE A 351 -1.36 -0.43 13.87
N ILE A 352 -0.23 -0.51 13.17
CA ILE A 352 1.08 -0.89 13.72
C ILE A 352 2.15 0.09 13.19
N PRO A 353 1.95 1.40 13.34
CA PRO A 353 2.89 2.39 12.83
C PRO A 353 4.12 2.50 13.72
N ASP A 354 5.11 3.24 13.27
CA ASP A 354 6.27 3.60 14.03
C ASP A 354 5.97 4.66 15.13
N ASN A 355 6.97 4.96 15.95
CA ASN A 355 6.80 5.94 17.03
C ASN A 355 6.63 7.38 16.52
N SER A 356 7.14 7.72 15.35
CA SER A 356 7.03 9.08 14.78
C SER A 356 5.57 9.38 14.43
N TYR A 357 4.92 8.42 13.78
CA TYR A 357 3.51 8.51 13.42
C TYR A 357 2.58 8.53 14.67
N ILE A 358 2.84 7.65 15.64
CA ILE A 358 2.13 7.63 16.92
C ILE A 358 2.25 8.99 17.64
N ASN A 359 3.46 9.58 17.65
CA ASN A 359 3.70 10.86 18.29
C ASN A 359 2.98 12.01 17.59
N ALA A 360 2.90 12.00 16.26
CA ALA A 360 2.13 12.99 15.51
C ALA A 360 0.65 12.99 15.92
N ILE A 361 0.03 11.80 16.01
CA ILE A 361 -1.35 11.63 16.49
C ILE A 361 -1.52 12.16 17.92
N LYS A 362 -0.60 11.79 18.83
CA LYS A 362 -0.63 12.24 20.23
C LYS A 362 -0.49 13.76 20.34
N ILE A 363 0.40 14.35 19.56
CA ILE A 363 0.61 15.80 19.54
C ILE A 363 -0.66 16.51 19.06
N ALA A 364 -1.27 16.04 17.97
CA ALA A 364 -2.52 16.62 17.46
C ALA A 364 -3.62 16.55 18.54
N ALA A 365 -3.87 15.39 19.15
CA ALA A 365 -4.87 15.21 20.19
C ALA A 365 -4.59 16.08 21.43
N LYS A 366 -3.34 16.10 21.93
CA LYS A 366 -2.94 16.96 23.06
C LYS A 366 -3.01 18.46 22.75
N SER A 367 -2.95 18.84 21.48
CA SER A 367 -3.11 20.21 21.02
C SER A 367 -4.58 20.63 20.87
N GLY A 368 -5.54 19.75 21.21
CA GLY A 368 -6.98 20.04 21.17
C GLY A 368 -7.66 19.67 19.86
N VAL A 369 -7.00 18.96 18.93
CA VAL A 369 -7.61 18.42 17.74
C VAL A 369 -8.45 17.19 18.11
N ASP A 370 -9.67 17.09 17.59
CA ASP A 370 -10.57 15.94 17.79
C ASP A 370 -10.14 14.76 16.92
N VAL A 371 -9.41 13.80 17.50
CA VAL A 371 -8.80 12.69 16.76
C VAL A 371 -9.59 11.40 16.94
N HIS A 372 -9.98 10.79 15.82
CA HIS A 372 -10.75 9.55 15.74
C HIS A 372 -9.95 8.48 15.01
N LEU A 373 -9.89 7.28 15.56
CA LEU A 373 -9.30 6.09 14.92
C LEU A 373 -10.32 4.97 14.90
N MET A 374 -10.55 4.36 13.73
CA MET A 374 -11.42 3.19 13.57
C MET A 374 -10.60 1.99 13.09
N ILE A 375 -10.72 0.88 13.81
CA ILE A 375 -10.05 -0.40 13.57
C ILE A 375 -11.06 -1.54 13.54
N PRO A 376 -10.74 -2.74 13.01
CA PRO A 376 -11.66 -3.88 13.01
C PRO A 376 -11.87 -4.49 14.41
N CYS A 377 -13.05 -5.02 14.65
CA CYS A 377 -13.36 -5.77 15.86
C CYS A 377 -12.96 -7.26 15.79
N LYS A 378 -12.72 -7.78 14.59
CA LYS A 378 -12.44 -9.20 14.34
C LYS A 378 -11.08 -9.36 13.63
N PRO A 379 -10.33 -10.43 13.95
CA PRO A 379 -9.08 -10.71 13.26
C PRO A 379 -9.33 -11.40 11.90
N ASP A 380 -8.66 -10.92 10.86
CA ASP A 380 -8.31 -11.71 9.67
C ASP A 380 -6.96 -12.43 9.90
N HIS A 381 -6.01 -11.73 10.54
CA HIS A 381 -4.71 -12.24 11.00
C HIS A 381 -4.56 -12.05 12.52
N PRO A 382 -4.62 -13.12 13.34
CA PRO A 382 -4.68 -12.99 14.81
C PRO A 382 -3.51 -12.19 15.43
N LEU A 383 -2.28 -12.37 14.94
CA LEU A 383 -1.12 -11.67 15.50
C LEU A 383 -1.16 -10.17 15.20
N VAL A 384 -1.51 -9.80 13.95
CA VAL A 384 -1.67 -8.41 13.52
C VAL A 384 -2.80 -7.72 14.28
N TYR A 385 -3.90 -8.44 14.53
CA TYR A 385 -5.02 -7.95 15.35
C TYR A 385 -4.58 -7.56 16.77
N TRP A 386 -3.85 -8.45 17.47
CA TRP A 386 -3.37 -8.15 18.83
C TRP A 386 -2.37 -6.98 18.82
N ALA A 387 -1.50 -6.91 17.84
CA ALA A 387 -0.57 -5.79 17.67
C ALA A 387 -1.32 -4.47 17.42
N THR A 388 -2.34 -4.47 16.57
CA THR A 388 -3.20 -3.30 16.28
C THR A 388 -3.86 -2.79 17.57
N PHE A 389 -4.47 -3.67 18.37
CA PHE A 389 -5.10 -3.27 19.62
C PHE A 389 -4.10 -2.70 20.62
N SER A 390 -2.92 -3.30 20.74
CA SER A 390 -1.86 -2.81 21.63
C SER A 390 -1.39 -1.40 21.25
N ASN A 391 -1.14 -1.16 19.94
CA ASN A 391 -0.69 0.16 19.48
C ASN A 391 -1.80 1.22 19.56
N ALA A 392 -3.03 0.88 19.18
CA ALA A 392 -4.17 1.78 19.27
C ALA A 392 -4.42 2.24 20.72
N SER A 393 -4.28 1.32 21.69
CA SER A 393 -4.50 1.63 23.11
C SER A 393 -3.51 2.65 23.67
N ASP A 394 -2.30 2.73 23.13
CA ASP A 394 -1.31 3.72 23.54
C ASP A 394 -1.75 5.16 23.26
N LEU A 395 -2.79 5.34 22.44
CA LEU A 395 -3.37 6.63 22.08
C LEU A 395 -4.51 7.07 23.02
N LEU A 396 -5.15 6.13 23.77
CA LEU A 396 -6.30 6.43 24.66
C LEU A 396 -5.97 7.53 25.67
N SER A 397 -4.83 7.41 26.36
CA SER A 397 -4.37 8.39 27.36
C SER A 397 -4.07 9.78 26.78
N SER A 398 -4.02 9.90 25.47
CA SER A 398 -3.85 11.19 24.78
C SER A 398 -5.16 11.85 24.37
N GLY A 399 -6.30 11.19 24.62
CA GLY A 399 -7.63 11.69 24.30
C GLY A 399 -8.14 11.30 22.92
N VAL A 400 -7.45 10.39 22.23
CA VAL A 400 -7.90 9.86 20.92
C VAL A 400 -9.13 8.98 21.11
N LYS A 401 -10.17 9.21 20.32
CA LYS A 401 -11.39 8.39 20.31
C LYS A 401 -11.18 7.18 19.39
N ILE A 402 -11.18 5.99 19.97
CA ILE A 402 -10.93 4.74 19.23
C ILE A 402 -12.24 3.95 19.11
N TYR A 403 -12.53 3.48 17.91
CA TYR A 403 -13.73 2.70 17.60
C TYR A 403 -13.37 1.35 17.00
N THR A 404 -14.05 0.29 17.45
CA THR A 404 -13.98 -1.04 16.83
C THR A 404 -15.23 -1.24 15.98
N TYR A 405 -15.07 -1.42 14.67
CA TYR A 405 -16.16 -1.60 13.72
C TYR A 405 -16.78 -2.99 13.85
N GLU A 406 -18.09 -3.06 14.19
CA GLU A 406 -18.76 -4.33 14.54
C GLU A 406 -19.58 -4.95 13.39
N ASN A 407 -19.87 -4.20 12.32
CA ASN A 407 -20.71 -4.66 11.21
C ASN A 407 -19.87 -5.34 10.11
N GLY A 408 -19.08 -6.33 10.44
CA GLY A 408 -18.20 -7.03 9.49
C GLY A 408 -16.73 -6.68 9.70
N PHE A 409 -16.03 -6.38 8.61
CA PHE A 409 -14.59 -6.06 8.64
C PHE A 409 -14.33 -4.69 7.99
N ILE A 410 -13.72 -3.77 8.76
CA ILE A 410 -13.25 -2.49 8.22
C ILE A 410 -11.89 -2.68 7.58
N HIS A 411 -11.79 -2.43 6.28
CA HIS A 411 -10.55 -2.57 5.51
C HIS A 411 -10.12 -1.25 4.84
N SER A 412 -10.84 -0.15 5.11
CA SER A 412 -10.53 1.19 4.59
C SER A 412 -9.17 1.70 5.06
N LYS A 413 -8.45 2.39 4.19
CA LYS A 413 -7.21 3.10 4.47
C LYS A 413 -7.45 4.56 4.13
N MET A 414 -7.85 5.31 5.16
CA MET A 414 -8.25 6.70 5.01
C MET A 414 -7.66 7.57 6.11
N CYS A 415 -7.11 8.72 5.71
CA CYS A 415 -6.77 9.83 6.58
C CYS A 415 -7.50 11.08 6.10
N LEU A 416 -8.34 11.68 6.94
CA LEU A 416 -9.11 12.88 6.64
C LEU A 416 -8.87 13.92 7.72
N ILE A 417 -8.66 15.19 7.32
CA ILE A 417 -8.45 16.29 8.24
C ILE A 417 -9.38 17.47 7.93
N ASP A 418 -9.94 18.05 8.99
CA ASP A 418 -10.64 19.34 9.03
C ASP A 418 -11.82 19.51 8.03
N ASP A 419 -12.31 18.44 7.37
CA ASP A 419 -13.21 18.43 6.21
C ASP A 419 -12.59 19.11 4.97
N GLU A 420 -11.30 19.13 4.83
CA GLU A 420 -10.58 19.88 3.81
C GLU A 420 -9.75 19.00 2.87
N ILE A 421 -9.07 18.01 3.44
CA ILE A 421 -8.19 17.07 2.71
C ILE A 421 -8.50 15.65 3.13
N VAL A 422 -8.51 14.77 2.16
CA VAL A 422 -8.59 13.33 2.43
C VAL A 422 -7.54 12.56 1.62
N SER A 423 -6.89 11.60 2.25
CA SER A 423 -6.11 10.60 1.55
C SER A 423 -6.85 9.26 1.59
N VAL A 424 -7.00 8.65 0.42
CA VAL A 424 -7.56 7.31 0.22
C VAL A 424 -6.61 6.52 -0.66
N GLY A 425 -6.35 5.26 -0.31
CA GLY A 425 -5.47 4.43 -1.12
C GLY A 425 -5.30 3.02 -0.59
N THR A 426 -4.10 2.49 -0.78
CA THR A 426 -3.80 1.10 -0.47
C THR A 426 -3.01 0.92 0.83
N ALA A 427 -2.34 2.00 1.30
CA ALA A 427 -1.43 1.94 2.44
C ALA A 427 -2.17 1.85 3.78
N ASN A 428 -2.02 0.74 4.48
CA ASN A 428 -2.40 0.65 5.89
C ASN A 428 -1.53 1.57 6.74
N MET A 429 -1.98 1.85 7.96
CA MET A 429 -1.19 2.61 8.95
C MET A 429 -0.31 1.64 9.74
N ASP A 430 0.59 0.95 9.02
CA ASP A 430 1.52 -0.01 9.60
C ASP A 430 2.90 0.08 8.94
N PHE A 431 3.90 -0.42 9.64
CA PHE A 431 5.30 -0.45 9.21
C PHE A 431 5.48 -1.13 7.84
N ARG A 432 4.73 -2.22 7.56
CA ARG A 432 4.85 -2.92 6.28
C ARG A 432 4.40 -2.07 5.11
N SER A 433 3.27 -1.37 5.24
CA SER A 433 2.77 -0.48 4.19
C SER A 433 3.67 0.74 4.00
N PHE A 434 4.27 1.23 5.06
CA PHE A 434 5.14 2.41 4.99
C PHE A 434 6.53 2.12 4.42
N GLU A 435 7.13 0.96 4.74
CA GLU A 435 8.53 0.66 4.41
C GLU A 435 8.74 -0.53 3.45
N LEU A 436 7.86 -1.55 3.48
CA LEU A 436 8.14 -2.83 2.83
C LEU A 436 7.29 -3.11 1.59
N ASN A 437 6.06 -2.59 1.54
CA ASN A 437 5.15 -2.80 0.43
C ASN A 437 5.27 -1.68 -0.61
N PHE A 438 4.88 -1.99 -1.84
CA PHE A 438 4.58 -0.99 -2.86
C PHE A 438 3.13 -0.57 -2.69
N GLU A 439 2.92 0.70 -2.37
CA GLU A 439 1.60 1.28 -2.09
C GLU A 439 1.32 2.47 -3.00
N VAL A 440 0.05 2.88 -3.09
CA VAL A 440 -0.39 4.07 -3.81
C VAL A 440 -1.58 4.71 -3.11
N ASN A 441 -1.52 6.03 -2.92
CA ASN A 441 -2.59 6.81 -2.33
C ASN A 441 -2.91 8.05 -3.18
N ALA A 442 -4.19 8.41 -3.24
CA ALA A 442 -4.62 9.71 -3.71
C ALA A 442 -4.75 10.67 -2.52
N PHE A 443 -4.11 11.81 -2.61
CA PHE A 443 -4.29 12.95 -1.71
C PHE A 443 -5.20 13.96 -2.43
N VAL A 444 -6.38 14.19 -1.88
CA VAL A 444 -7.44 14.96 -2.52
C VAL A 444 -7.71 16.22 -1.70
N TYR A 445 -7.64 17.37 -2.33
CA TYR A 445 -7.84 18.70 -1.72
C TYR A 445 -9.24 19.22 -2.06
N ASP A 446 -10.27 18.44 -1.69
CA ASP A 446 -11.67 18.73 -2.01
C ASP A 446 -12.58 18.58 -0.79
N GLU A 447 -13.21 19.70 -0.40
CA GLU A 447 -14.09 19.75 0.78
C GLU A 447 -15.35 18.88 0.63
N ASN A 448 -15.88 18.74 -0.59
CA ASN A 448 -17.11 17.97 -0.79
C ASN A 448 -16.82 16.48 -0.55
N LEU A 449 -15.77 15.95 -1.16
CA LEU A 449 -15.32 14.57 -0.91
C LEU A 449 -14.96 14.36 0.57
N ALA A 450 -14.26 15.31 1.19
CA ALA A 450 -13.90 15.21 2.60
C ALA A 450 -15.17 15.16 3.50
N LYS A 451 -16.17 15.99 3.26
CA LYS A 451 -17.45 15.98 4.00
C LYS A 451 -18.25 14.69 3.78
N ASP A 452 -18.30 14.19 2.54
CA ASP A 452 -18.99 12.94 2.21
C ASP A 452 -18.33 11.74 2.94
N LEU A 453 -17.00 11.65 2.92
CA LEU A 453 -16.27 10.58 3.60
C LEU A 453 -16.31 10.73 5.13
N ARG A 454 -16.37 11.95 5.66
CA ARG A 454 -16.64 12.17 7.09
C ARG A 454 -18.03 11.68 7.46
N ALA A 455 -19.06 12.00 6.68
CA ALA A 455 -20.41 11.52 6.93
C ALA A 455 -20.47 9.97 6.88
N ALA A 456 -19.76 9.34 5.95
CA ALA A 456 -19.60 7.89 5.91
C ALA A 456 -18.91 7.34 7.17
N TYR A 457 -17.85 8.01 7.66
CA TYR A 457 -17.18 7.64 8.90
C TYR A 457 -18.10 7.76 10.12
N GLU A 458 -18.86 8.85 10.23
CA GLU A 458 -19.83 9.05 11.31
C GLU A 458 -20.94 7.98 11.28
N HIS A 459 -21.39 7.58 10.09
CA HIS A 459 -22.28 6.44 9.95
C HIS A 459 -21.64 5.14 10.42
N ASP A 460 -20.35 4.91 10.11
CA ASP A 460 -19.60 3.75 10.59
C ASP A 460 -19.46 3.76 12.12
N ILE A 461 -19.35 4.92 12.78
CA ILE A 461 -19.38 5.03 14.25
C ILE A 461 -20.67 4.44 14.82
N THR A 462 -21.82 4.65 14.19
CA THR A 462 -23.09 4.08 14.66
C THR A 462 -23.12 2.55 14.67
N LYS A 463 -22.20 1.92 13.91
CA LYS A 463 -22.02 0.47 13.80
C LYS A 463 -20.76 0.00 14.54
N SER A 464 -20.22 0.84 15.41
CA SER A 464 -18.95 0.59 16.10
C SER A 464 -19.12 0.65 17.60
N LYS A 465 -18.19 0.05 18.31
CA LYS A 465 -18.08 0.17 19.76
C LYS A 465 -16.88 1.04 20.09
N GLN A 466 -17.08 2.06 20.93
CA GLN A 466 -15.98 2.87 21.41
C GLN A 466 -15.11 2.11 22.42
N LEU A 467 -13.81 2.10 22.20
CA LEU A 467 -12.83 1.58 23.12
C LEU A 467 -12.49 2.67 24.15
N THR A 468 -12.72 2.41 25.44
CA THR A 468 -12.39 3.33 26.54
C THR A 468 -11.22 2.81 27.35
N GLU A 469 -10.52 3.68 28.10
CA GLU A 469 -9.46 3.26 29.02
C GLU A 469 -9.94 2.19 30.01
N GLU A 470 -11.15 2.35 30.56
CA GLU A 470 -11.76 1.40 31.49
C GLU A 470 -12.00 0.03 30.82
N SER A 471 -12.64 0.01 29.63
CA SER A 471 -12.88 -1.24 28.89
C SER A 471 -11.58 -1.93 28.51
N TYR A 472 -10.56 -1.13 28.16
CA TYR A 472 -9.23 -1.63 27.84
C TYR A 472 -8.51 -2.19 29.08
N ALA A 473 -8.59 -1.51 30.24
CA ALA A 473 -7.98 -1.96 31.49
C ALA A 473 -8.59 -3.26 32.04
N ASN A 474 -9.89 -3.47 31.83
CA ASN A 474 -10.65 -4.61 32.37
C ASN A 474 -10.54 -5.89 31.54
N ARG A 475 -9.68 -5.93 30.49
CA ARG A 475 -9.50 -7.14 29.66
C ARG A 475 -8.86 -8.29 30.44
N PRO A 476 -9.18 -9.56 30.08
CA PRO A 476 -8.55 -10.74 30.68
C PRO A 476 -7.02 -10.72 30.57
N LEU A 477 -6.33 -11.28 31.55
CA LEU A 477 -4.85 -11.38 31.56
C LEU A 477 -4.31 -12.12 30.31
N THR A 478 -5.05 -13.11 29.81
CA THR A 478 -4.70 -13.87 28.59
C THR A 478 -4.68 -12.98 27.35
N VAL A 479 -5.58 -11.99 27.26
CA VAL A 479 -5.63 -11.00 26.16
C VAL A 479 -4.44 -10.05 26.30
N LYS A 480 -4.19 -9.51 27.49
CA LYS A 480 -3.03 -8.63 27.78
C LYS A 480 -1.70 -9.31 27.44
N PHE A 481 -1.57 -10.60 27.76
CA PHE A 481 -0.38 -11.38 27.40
C PHE A 481 -0.20 -11.50 25.88
N LYS A 482 -1.28 -11.84 25.15
CA LYS A 482 -1.24 -11.94 23.67
C LYS A 482 -0.85 -10.62 23.02
N GLU A 483 -1.41 -9.51 23.49
CA GLU A 483 -1.07 -8.16 23.00
C GLU A 483 0.38 -7.79 23.29
N SER A 484 0.88 -8.09 24.52
CA SER A 484 2.28 -7.84 24.87
C SER A 484 3.24 -8.64 23.99
N LEU A 485 2.92 -9.91 23.72
CA LEU A 485 3.70 -10.75 22.83
C LEU A 485 3.66 -10.22 21.39
N ALA A 486 2.46 -9.86 20.89
CA ALA A 486 2.31 -9.28 19.56
C ALA A 486 3.06 -7.96 19.40
N LYS A 487 3.09 -7.11 20.45
CA LYS A 487 3.85 -5.86 20.46
C LYS A 487 5.36 -6.09 20.34
N LEU A 488 5.90 -7.14 20.97
CA LEU A 488 7.33 -7.48 20.86
C LEU A 488 7.74 -7.85 19.44
N VAL A 489 6.86 -8.51 18.69
CA VAL A 489 7.14 -8.95 17.32
C VAL A 489 6.61 -7.97 16.26
N SER A 490 5.92 -6.90 16.66
CA SER A 490 5.34 -5.91 15.75
C SER A 490 6.34 -5.26 14.77
N PRO A 491 7.64 -5.05 15.08
CA PRO A 491 8.61 -4.51 14.13
C PRO A 491 8.97 -5.48 12.99
N ILE A 492 8.51 -6.72 13.04
CA ILE A 492 8.73 -7.75 12.01
C ILE A 492 7.43 -8.17 11.32
N LEU A 493 6.28 -7.67 11.79
CA LEU A 493 4.97 -7.89 11.19
C LEU A 493 4.71 -6.90 10.06
#